data_0c888d00c2f385163f5bf5eaad26f53a
#
_entry.id   0c888d00c2f385163f5bf5eaad26f53a
#
_cell.length_a   1.000
_cell.length_b   1.000
_cell.length_c   1.000
_cell.angle_alpha   90.00
_cell.angle_beta   90.00
_cell.angle_gamma   90.00
#
_symmetry.space_group_name_H-M   'P 1'
#
loop_
_entity.id
_entity.type
_entity.pdbx_description
1 polymer ?
#
loop_
_entity_poly.entity_id
_entity_poly.type
_entity_poly.pdbx_seq_one_letter_code
_entity_poly.pdbx_strand_id
1 'polypeptide(L)'
;KVKLPAGCLFCADAKTLVQQGSGISILAKTKWQSGGRELWIAKSEIDLETEITGPANVNGQIACAELFKKLGAAKVLIDGSLDRKSIVLSEAIDGIILAAGASFGSQQAIIDELQRLITLSQIGTYHSSTLKKLTEQNKILIKSQNRWKTTALVSLIANETKLLEFINEINNPTHLYIPGAYTSSVNNRLGKHLKGIQLVFRH
;
A
#
# COMPACT_ATOMS: atom_id res chain seq x y z
N LYS A 1 12.77 12.79 -16.46
CA LYS A 1 13.85 13.29 -15.58
C LYS A 1 13.28 14.23 -14.53
N VAL A 2 13.91 14.28 -13.37
CA VAL A 2 13.51 15.13 -12.24
C VAL A 2 14.63 16.13 -11.97
N LYS A 3 14.25 17.38 -11.70
CA LYS A 3 15.19 18.41 -11.26
C LYS A 3 15.37 18.30 -9.76
N LEU A 4 16.61 18.10 -9.33
CA LEU A 4 16.99 17.99 -7.93
C LEU A 4 17.89 19.18 -7.57
N PRO A 5 17.53 19.95 -6.52
CA PRO A 5 18.42 20.94 -5.96
C PRO A 5 19.68 20.30 -5.34
N ALA A 6 20.74 21.08 -5.18
CA ALA A 6 21.91 20.67 -4.41
C ALA A 6 21.49 20.24 -2.99
N GLY A 7 22.12 19.18 -2.47
CA GLY A 7 21.83 18.63 -1.15
C GLY A 7 20.72 17.59 -1.09
N CYS A 8 20.02 17.31 -2.19
CA CYS A 8 18.98 16.29 -2.20
C CYS A 8 19.55 14.87 -2.22
N LEU A 9 18.97 14.00 -1.40
CA LEU A 9 19.23 12.56 -1.45
C LEU A 9 18.28 11.92 -2.48
N PHE A 10 18.82 11.00 -3.29
CA PHE A 10 18.01 10.27 -4.25
C PHE A 10 18.50 8.83 -4.44
N CYS A 11 17.63 7.97 -4.93
CA CYS A 11 17.96 6.59 -5.27
C CYS A 11 17.99 6.43 -6.78
N ALA A 12 19.02 5.79 -7.31
CA ALA A 12 19.15 5.51 -8.73
C ALA A 12 20.00 4.25 -8.98
N ASP A 13 19.94 3.73 -10.21
CA ASP A 13 20.83 2.65 -10.64
C ASP A 13 22.24 3.16 -10.98
N ALA A 14 23.21 2.23 -10.98
CA ALA A 14 24.61 2.56 -11.23
C ALA A 14 24.85 3.27 -12.56
N LYS A 15 24.12 2.93 -13.63
CA LYS A 15 24.26 3.56 -14.95
C LYS A 15 23.87 5.03 -14.90
N THR A 16 22.75 5.34 -14.24
CA THR A 16 22.29 6.71 -14.05
C THR A 16 23.28 7.52 -13.24
N LEU A 17 23.85 6.95 -12.16
CA LEU A 17 24.82 7.64 -11.30
C LEU A 17 26.13 7.96 -12.06
N VAL A 18 26.64 7.03 -12.85
CA VAL A 18 27.84 7.24 -13.67
C VAL A 18 27.67 8.44 -14.62
N GLN A 19 26.47 8.62 -15.18
CA GLN A 19 26.19 9.74 -16.09
C GLN A 19 26.23 11.11 -15.40
N GLN A 20 26.07 11.17 -14.08
CA GLN A 20 26.09 12.44 -13.32
C GLN A 20 27.51 12.87 -12.93
N GLY A 21 28.49 11.97 -13.02
CA GLY A 21 29.91 12.29 -12.77
C GLY A 21 30.16 12.94 -11.41
N SER A 22 30.87 14.07 -11.41
CA SER A 22 31.25 14.80 -10.20
C SER A 22 30.10 15.61 -9.55
N GLY A 23 28.92 15.66 -10.18
CA GLY A 23 27.74 16.36 -9.65
C GLY A 23 27.05 15.67 -8.47
N ILE A 24 27.54 14.50 -8.07
CA ILE A 24 26.94 13.69 -7.01
C ILE A 24 27.99 13.07 -6.09
N SER A 25 27.59 12.76 -4.85
CA SER A 25 28.30 11.89 -3.92
C SER A 25 27.53 10.61 -3.70
N ILE A 26 28.17 9.45 -3.86
CA ILE A 26 27.57 8.15 -3.57
C ILE A 26 27.67 7.91 -2.05
N LEU A 27 26.53 7.71 -1.38
CA LEU A 27 26.45 7.55 0.05
C LEU A 27 26.35 6.09 0.49
N ALA A 28 25.57 5.28 -0.23
CA ALA A 28 25.38 3.88 0.15
C ALA A 28 24.98 3.02 -1.03
N LYS A 29 25.49 1.79 -1.05
CA LYS A 29 24.94 0.69 -1.86
C LYS A 29 23.75 0.09 -1.10
N THR A 30 22.65 -0.13 -1.79
CA THR A 30 21.48 -0.77 -1.17
C THR A 30 21.43 -2.26 -1.49
N LYS A 31 20.57 -2.99 -0.79
CA LYS A 31 20.25 -4.40 -1.10
C LYS A 31 19.13 -4.56 -2.11
N TRP A 32 18.55 -3.45 -2.56
CA TRP A 32 17.39 -3.48 -3.48
C TRP A 32 17.83 -3.43 -4.93
N GLN A 33 16.95 -3.94 -5.76
CA GLN A 33 17.06 -3.92 -7.21
C GLN A 33 15.76 -3.41 -7.84
N SER A 34 15.87 -2.84 -9.04
CA SER A 34 14.75 -2.49 -9.90
C SER A 34 15.08 -2.91 -11.33
N GLY A 35 14.22 -3.74 -11.92
CA GLY A 35 14.50 -4.30 -13.27
C GLY A 35 15.83 -5.06 -13.37
N GLY A 36 16.24 -5.77 -12.31
CA GLY A 36 17.52 -6.49 -12.26
C GLY A 36 18.75 -5.61 -12.03
N ARG A 37 18.59 -4.28 -11.88
CA ARG A 37 19.69 -3.35 -11.65
C ARG A 37 19.81 -3.00 -10.17
N GLU A 38 21.04 -2.99 -9.67
CA GLU A 38 21.35 -2.59 -8.29
C GLU A 38 21.05 -1.10 -8.08
N LEU A 39 20.48 -0.79 -6.92
CA LEU A 39 20.16 0.57 -6.52
C LEU A 39 21.13 1.11 -5.49
N TRP A 40 21.43 2.39 -5.63
CA TRP A 40 22.35 3.12 -4.78
C TRP A 40 21.69 4.41 -4.29
N ILE A 41 22.14 4.90 -3.14
CA ILE A 41 21.75 6.21 -2.64
C ILE A 41 22.88 7.18 -2.90
N ALA A 42 22.55 8.30 -3.52
CA ALA A 42 23.44 9.39 -3.78
C ALA A 42 22.87 10.71 -3.27
N LYS A 43 23.73 11.70 -3.13
CA LYS A 43 23.40 13.08 -2.82
C LYS A 43 23.83 13.97 -3.99
N SER A 44 22.95 14.89 -4.39
CA SER A 44 23.30 15.92 -5.37
C SER A 44 24.22 16.96 -4.72
N GLU A 45 25.37 17.23 -5.31
CA GLU A 45 26.28 18.29 -4.85
C GLU A 45 25.99 19.62 -5.53
N ILE A 46 25.33 19.59 -6.66
CA ILE A 46 24.87 20.74 -7.45
C ILE A 46 23.40 20.54 -7.85
N ASP A 47 22.78 21.58 -8.36
CA ASP A 47 21.48 21.44 -9.03
C ASP A 47 21.66 20.57 -10.28
N LEU A 48 20.89 19.51 -10.41
CA LEU A 48 21.01 18.57 -11.52
C LEU A 48 19.67 18.04 -12.00
N GLU A 49 19.63 17.52 -13.21
CA GLU A 49 18.48 16.84 -13.79
C GLU A 49 18.83 15.38 -14.03
N THR A 50 18.12 14.47 -13.33
CA THR A 50 18.43 13.04 -13.34
C THR A 50 17.18 12.17 -13.37
N GLU A 51 17.35 10.89 -13.61
CA GLU A 51 16.34 9.87 -13.37
C GLU A 51 16.48 9.35 -11.95
N ILE A 52 15.35 9.20 -11.26
CA ILE A 52 15.29 8.54 -9.97
C ILE A 52 14.68 7.16 -10.13
N THR A 53 15.22 6.17 -9.45
CA THR A 53 14.73 4.80 -9.51
C THR A 53 14.69 4.23 -8.10
N GLY A 54 13.51 3.92 -7.60
CA GLY A 54 13.32 3.33 -6.28
C GLY A 54 13.10 1.81 -6.34
N PRO A 55 13.05 1.16 -5.16
CA PRO A 55 12.72 -0.26 -5.03
C PRO A 55 11.38 -0.61 -5.67
N ALA A 56 11.30 -1.82 -6.25
CA ALA A 56 10.14 -2.26 -7.01
C ALA A 56 8.90 -2.56 -6.15
N ASN A 57 9.05 -2.79 -4.86
CA ASN A 57 7.94 -3.13 -3.95
C ASN A 57 7.79 -2.11 -2.81
N VAL A 58 6.59 -2.05 -2.22
CA VAL A 58 6.23 -1.09 -1.16
C VAL A 58 7.14 -1.20 0.07
N ASN A 59 7.42 -2.40 0.55
CA ASN A 59 8.28 -2.59 1.72
C ASN A 59 9.70 -2.06 1.48
N GLY A 60 10.23 -2.27 0.27
CA GLY A 60 11.51 -1.71 -0.14
C GLY A 60 11.49 -0.19 -0.21
N GLN A 61 10.40 0.41 -0.69
CA GLN A 61 10.25 1.87 -0.74
C GLN A 61 10.19 2.48 0.66
N ILE A 62 9.46 1.88 1.58
CA ILE A 62 9.39 2.31 2.99
C ILE A 62 10.78 2.20 3.64
N ALA A 63 11.45 1.05 3.48
CA ALA A 63 12.80 0.87 4.03
C ALA A 63 13.82 1.82 3.41
N CYS A 64 13.68 2.18 2.13
CA CYS A 64 14.49 3.20 1.47
C CYS A 64 14.21 4.60 2.07
N ALA A 65 12.95 4.94 2.32
CA ALA A 65 12.58 6.20 2.98
C ALA A 65 13.15 6.31 4.40
N GLU A 66 13.13 5.22 5.17
CA GLU A 66 13.77 5.17 6.49
C GLU A 66 15.28 5.36 6.41
N LEU A 67 15.92 4.78 5.38
CA LEU A 67 17.35 4.98 5.16
C LEU A 67 17.67 6.43 4.81
N PHE A 68 16.86 7.10 3.99
CA PHE A 68 17.01 8.54 3.72
C PHE A 68 16.87 9.37 5.00
N LYS A 69 15.90 9.07 5.88
CA LYS A 69 15.77 9.75 7.19
C LYS A 69 17.02 9.54 8.05
N LYS A 70 17.59 8.34 8.08
CA LYS A 70 18.86 8.05 8.80
C LYS A 70 20.06 8.80 8.22
N LEU A 71 20.05 9.07 6.93
CA LEU A 71 21.08 9.86 6.23
C LEU A 71 20.84 11.39 6.34
N GLY A 72 19.85 11.82 7.12
CA GLY A 72 19.58 13.21 7.44
C GLY A 72 18.50 13.89 6.58
N ALA A 73 17.74 13.14 5.77
CA ALA A 73 16.62 13.72 5.04
C ALA A 73 15.48 14.12 6.00
N ALA A 74 15.13 15.40 6.01
CA ALA A 74 14.01 15.92 6.80
C ALA A 74 12.64 15.49 6.23
N LYS A 75 12.55 15.34 4.90
CA LYS A 75 11.35 14.91 4.18
C LYS A 75 11.73 13.93 3.09
N VAL A 76 10.90 12.92 2.86
CA VAL A 76 11.08 11.94 1.79
C VAL A 76 9.85 11.94 0.91
N LEU A 77 10.05 12.10 -0.39
CA LEU A 77 8.98 12.00 -1.39
C LEU A 77 9.12 10.68 -2.13
N ILE A 78 8.02 9.95 -2.25
CA ILE A 78 7.93 8.70 -3.03
C ILE A 78 7.06 9.01 -4.24
N ASP A 79 7.65 9.00 -5.43
CA ASP A 79 6.96 9.27 -6.69
C ASP A 79 6.57 7.97 -7.41
N GLY A 80 5.55 8.04 -8.26
CA GLY A 80 5.14 6.96 -9.15
C GLY A 80 4.37 5.82 -8.49
N SER A 81 3.76 6.04 -7.34
CA SER A 81 3.03 5.01 -6.60
C SER A 81 1.56 4.80 -7.04
N LEU A 82 1.12 5.43 -8.15
CA LEU A 82 -0.27 5.36 -8.62
C LEU A 82 -0.78 3.93 -8.84
N ASP A 83 0.07 3.03 -9.32
CA ASP A 83 -0.26 1.60 -9.48
C ASP A 83 -0.14 0.79 -8.17
N ARG A 84 0.43 1.40 -7.12
CA ARG A 84 0.70 0.73 -5.84
C ARG A 84 -0.16 1.30 -4.73
N LYS A 85 -1.46 1.16 -4.90
CA LYS A 85 -2.49 1.66 -3.96
C LYS A 85 -2.28 1.21 -2.51
N SER A 86 -1.51 0.16 -2.29
CA SER A 86 -1.17 -0.36 -0.96
C SER A 86 -0.23 0.54 -0.15
N ILE A 87 0.53 1.45 -0.78
CA ILE A 87 1.39 2.39 -0.05
C ILE A 87 0.56 3.44 0.71
N VAL A 88 -0.61 3.79 0.16
CA VAL A 88 -1.57 4.75 0.75
C VAL A 88 -2.09 4.28 2.11
N LEU A 89 -2.11 2.97 2.32
CA LEU A 89 -2.60 2.34 3.56
C LEU A 89 -1.49 2.07 4.58
N SER A 90 -0.25 2.50 4.30
CA SER A 90 0.87 2.29 5.22
C SER A 90 0.92 3.36 6.30
N GLU A 91 0.99 2.97 7.57
CA GLU A 91 1.21 3.87 8.72
C GLU A 91 2.55 4.64 8.63
N ALA A 92 3.46 4.22 7.74
CA ALA A 92 4.75 4.88 7.51
C ALA A 92 4.64 6.14 6.64
N ILE A 93 3.47 6.45 6.09
CA ILE A 93 3.23 7.59 5.20
C ILE A 93 2.49 8.70 5.96
N ASP A 94 3.14 9.86 6.08
CA ASP A 94 2.58 11.02 6.77
C ASP A 94 1.50 11.74 5.95
N GLY A 95 1.53 11.62 4.62
CA GLY A 95 0.56 12.25 3.74
C GLY A 95 0.72 11.86 2.27
N ILE A 96 -0.31 12.12 1.49
CA ILE A 96 -0.37 11.80 0.07
C ILE A 96 -0.72 13.06 -0.72
N ILE A 97 0.04 13.32 -1.76
CA ILE A 97 -0.26 14.35 -2.75
C ILE A 97 -0.77 13.63 -4.00
N LEU A 98 -2.04 13.83 -4.32
CA LEU A 98 -2.66 13.27 -5.51
C LEU A 98 -2.81 14.34 -6.58
N ALA A 99 -2.15 14.14 -7.72
CA ALA A 99 -2.35 14.95 -8.92
C ALA A 99 -3.23 14.19 -9.92
N ALA A 100 -4.40 14.72 -10.24
CA ALA A 100 -5.32 14.15 -11.22
C ALA A 100 -5.39 15.07 -12.43
N GLY A 101 -5.01 14.55 -13.60
CA GLY A 101 -5.08 15.30 -14.87
C GLY A 101 -6.23 14.83 -15.76
N ALA A 102 -6.62 15.63 -16.73
CA ALA A 102 -7.71 15.35 -17.68
C ALA A 102 -7.45 14.09 -18.55
N SER A 103 -6.20 13.63 -18.62
CA SER A 103 -5.84 12.37 -19.30
C SER A 103 -6.29 11.11 -18.56
N PHE A 104 -6.67 11.22 -17.27
CA PHE A 104 -7.15 10.08 -16.48
C PHE A 104 -8.55 9.59 -16.95
N GLY A 105 -9.41 10.49 -17.41
CA GLY A 105 -10.76 10.17 -17.86
C GLY A 105 -11.71 11.36 -17.80
N SER A 106 -13.01 11.09 -17.77
CA SER A 106 -14.01 12.14 -17.60
C SER A 106 -13.93 12.79 -16.21
N GLN A 107 -14.44 14.00 -16.07
CA GLN A 107 -14.52 14.69 -14.78
C GLN A 107 -15.17 13.80 -13.70
N GLN A 108 -16.24 13.11 -14.03
CA GLN A 108 -16.91 12.21 -13.08
C GLN A 108 -16.02 11.04 -12.66
N ALA A 109 -15.27 10.43 -13.59
CA ALA A 109 -14.34 9.34 -13.26
C ALA A 109 -13.22 9.81 -12.30
N ILE A 110 -12.75 11.05 -12.47
CA ILE A 110 -11.77 11.64 -11.56
C ILE A 110 -12.38 11.84 -10.17
N ILE A 111 -13.59 12.38 -10.08
CA ILE A 111 -14.29 12.60 -8.81
C ILE A 111 -14.53 11.27 -8.08
N ASP A 112 -15.02 10.25 -8.79
CA ASP A 112 -15.32 8.93 -8.22
C ASP A 112 -14.04 8.26 -7.67
N GLU A 113 -12.90 8.36 -8.40
CA GLU A 113 -11.63 7.82 -7.92
C GLU A 113 -11.07 8.59 -6.73
N LEU A 114 -11.21 9.91 -6.71
CA LEU A 114 -10.84 10.74 -5.54
C LEU A 114 -11.66 10.38 -4.32
N GLN A 115 -12.96 10.27 -4.44
CA GLN A 115 -13.86 9.86 -3.34
C GLN A 115 -13.51 8.47 -2.83
N ARG A 116 -13.20 7.54 -3.74
CA ARG A 116 -12.77 6.19 -3.39
C ARG A 116 -11.46 6.20 -2.58
N LEU A 117 -10.46 6.98 -2.99
CA LEU A 117 -9.17 7.10 -2.30
C LEU A 117 -9.32 7.76 -0.93
N ILE A 118 -10.14 8.81 -0.81
CA ILE A 118 -10.46 9.45 0.47
C ILE A 118 -11.12 8.42 1.40
N THR A 119 -12.11 7.68 0.92
CA THR A 119 -12.76 6.64 1.71
C THR A 119 -11.77 5.58 2.20
N LEU A 120 -10.87 5.12 1.34
CA LEU A 120 -9.83 4.16 1.70
C LEU A 120 -8.86 4.72 2.76
N SER A 121 -8.48 5.99 2.66
CA SER A 121 -7.57 6.63 3.62
C SER A 121 -8.21 6.83 5.01
N GLN A 122 -9.53 6.81 5.10
CA GLN A 122 -10.28 6.93 6.36
C GLN A 122 -10.54 5.58 7.04
N ILE A 123 -10.16 4.46 6.41
CA ILE A 123 -10.30 3.13 7.01
C ILE A 123 -9.33 3.02 8.19
N GLY A 124 -9.89 2.90 9.38
CA GLY A 124 -9.11 2.77 10.61
C GLY A 124 -8.46 1.38 10.74
N THR A 125 -7.39 1.29 11.50
CA THR A 125 -6.73 0.03 11.83
C THR A 125 -7.51 -0.72 12.92
N TYR A 126 -7.83 -1.97 12.69
CA TYR A 126 -8.49 -2.81 13.68
C TYR A 126 -7.46 -3.53 14.55
N HIS A 127 -7.34 -3.11 15.81
CA HIS A 127 -6.42 -3.71 16.77
C HIS A 127 -7.08 -4.84 17.56
N SER A 128 -6.55 -6.06 17.44
CA SER A 128 -6.98 -7.21 18.23
C SER A 128 -5.85 -8.24 18.33
N SER A 129 -5.35 -8.47 19.55
CA SER A 129 -4.32 -9.49 19.81
C SER A 129 -4.80 -10.90 19.48
N THR A 130 -6.08 -11.18 19.71
CA THR A 130 -6.69 -12.47 19.36
C THR A 130 -6.77 -12.65 17.84
N LEU A 131 -7.19 -11.61 17.11
CA LEU A 131 -7.25 -11.66 15.66
C LEU A 131 -5.85 -11.87 15.05
N LYS A 132 -4.83 -11.18 15.55
CA LYS A 132 -3.45 -11.31 15.06
C LYS A 132 -2.96 -12.77 15.06
N LYS A 133 -3.24 -13.53 16.10
CA LYS A 133 -2.88 -14.95 16.18
C LYS A 133 -3.66 -15.83 15.19
N LEU A 134 -4.95 -15.53 14.98
CA LEU A 134 -5.80 -16.32 14.09
C LEU A 134 -5.56 -16.03 12.61
N THR A 135 -5.08 -14.84 12.26
CA THR A 135 -4.80 -14.46 10.86
C THR A 135 -3.65 -15.25 10.21
N GLU A 136 -2.78 -15.88 11.02
CA GLU A 136 -1.73 -16.77 10.53
C GLU A 136 -2.28 -17.96 9.75
N GLN A 137 -3.50 -18.39 10.04
CA GLN A 137 -4.17 -19.50 9.36
C GLN A 137 -4.67 -19.16 7.96
N ASN A 138 -4.59 -17.88 7.54
CA ASN A 138 -5.07 -17.37 6.24
C ASN A 138 -6.51 -17.79 5.90
N LYS A 139 -7.39 -17.82 6.90
CA LYS A 139 -8.80 -18.20 6.77
C LYS A 139 -9.73 -17.02 7.02
N ILE A 140 -10.93 -17.09 6.48
CA ILE A 140 -11.99 -16.15 6.79
C ILE A 140 -12.46 -16.39 8.22
N LEU A 141 -12.58 -15.30 9.00
CA LEU A 141 -12.99 -15.36 10.40
C LEU A 141 -14.24 -14.49 10.58
N ILE A 142 -15.16 -14.95 11.43
CA ILE A 142 -16.38 -14.22 11.78
C ILE A 142 -16.38 -13.97 13.29
N LYS A 143 -16.64 -12.73 13.70
CA LYS A 143 -16.77 -12.36 15.11
C LYS A 143 -18.24 -12.28 15.50
N SER A 144 -18.61 -12.99 16.55
CA SER A 144 -19.92 -12.95 17.19
C SER A 144 -19.74 -13.05 18.70
N GLN A 145 -20.58 -12.36 19.47
CA GLN A 145 -20.53 -12.38 20.94
C GLN A 145 -19.11 -12.18 21.52
N ASN A 146 -18.37 -11.26 20.89
CA ASN A 146 -16.98 -10.93 21.22
C ASN A 146 -15.93 -12.04 21.02
N ARG A 147 -16.27 -13.13 20.31
CA ARG A 147 -15.38 -14.25 19.98
C ARG A 147 -15.22 -14.41 18.49
N TRP A 148 -13.99 -14.67 18.04
CA TRP A 148 -13.70 -15.00 16.65
C TRP A 148 -13.89 -16.50 16.42
N LYS A 149 -14.61 -16.85 15.35
CA LYS A 149 -14.78 -18.19 14.84
C LYS A 149 -14.09 -18.31 13.49
N THR A 150 -13.30 -19.38 13.32
CA THR A 150 -12.60 -19.67 12.06
C THR A 150 -13.52 -20.45 11.15
N THR A 151 -13.65 -20.02 9.89
CA THR A 151 -14.33 -20.80 8.84
C THR A 151 -13.34 -21.75 8.16
N ALA A 152 -13.84 -22.66 7.32
CA ALA A 152 -12.99 -23.47 6.43
C ALA A 152 -12.54 -22.69 5.17
N LEU A 153 -13.05 -21.49 4.96
CA LEU A 153 -12.87 -20.72 3.72
C LEU A 153 -11.58 -19.89 3.77
N VAL A 154 -10.80 -19.93 2.68
CA VAL A 154 -9.57 -19.14 2.51
C VAL A 154 -9.75 -17.95 1.55
N SER A 155 -10.84 -17.95 0.76
CA SER A 155 -11.16 -16.90 -0.22
C SER A 155 -12.66 -16.75 -0.35
N LEU A 156 -13.12 -15.53 -0.66
CA LEU A 156 -14.52 -15.27 -1.01
C LEU A 156 -14.86 -15.68 -2.43
N ILE A 157 -13.88 -15.68 -3.33
CA ILE A 157 -14.10 -16.00 -4.74
C ILE A 157 -14.59 -17.45 -4.84
N ALA A 158 -15.74 -17.63 -5.49
CA ALA A 158 -16.45 -18.91 -5.64
C ALA A 158 -16.92 -19.57 -4.31
N ASN A 159 -16.92 -18.86 -3.20
CA ASN A 159 -17.35 -19.37 -1.89
C ASN A 159 -18.43 -18.48 -1.24
N GLU A 160 -19.05 -17.60 -1.99
CA GLU A 160 -20.03 -16.63 -1.48
C GLU A 160 -21.23 -17.32 -0.80
N THR A 161 -21.78 -18.36 -1.42
CA THR A 161 -22.92 -19.12 -0.87
C THR A 161 -22.55 -19.77 0.46
N LYS A 162 -21.38 -20.43 0.52
CA LYS A 162 -20.89 -21.05 1.77
C LYS A 162 -20.67 -20.03 2.88
N LEU A 163 -20.17 -18.83 2.52
CA LEU A 163 -20.02 -17.77 3.52
C LEU A 163 -21.37 -17.33 4.07
N LEU A 164 -22.40 -17.18 3.22
CA LEU A 164 -23.74 -16.79 3.66
C LEU A 164 -24.35 -17.85 4.57
N GLU A 165 -24.17 -19.14 4.30
CA GLU A 165 -24.57 -20.23 5.18
C GLU A 165 -23.93 -20.07 6.56
N PHE A 166 -22.60 -19.88 6.63
CA PHE A 166 -21.89 -19.62 7.88
C PHE A 166 -22.38 -18.39 8.63
N ILE A 167 -22.65 -17.29 7.91
CA ILE A 167 -23.16 -16.05 8.53
C ILE A 167 -24.56 -16.29 9.12
N ASN A 168 -25.41 -17.02 8.44
CA ASN A 168 -26.78 -17.32 8.89
C ASN A 168 -26.82 -18.26 10.10
N GLU A 169 -25.84 -19.13 10.24
CA GLU A 169 -25.69 -20.02 11.40
C GLU A 169 -25.16 -19.31 12.65
N ILE A 170 -24.62 -18.11 12.50
CA ILE A 170 -24.00 -17.35 13.58
C ILE A 170 -24.95 -16.26 14.08
N ASN A 171 -25.30 -16.32 15.36
CA ASN A 171 -26.11 -15.29 15.99
C ASN A 171 -25.36 -13.96 16.11
N ASN A 172 -25.92 -12.89 15.53
CA ASN A 172 -25.40 -11.52 15.62
C ASN A 172 -23.91 -11.39 15.22
N PRO A 173 -23.55 -11.69 13.96
CA PRO A 173 -22.19 -11.46 13.48
C PRO A 173 -21.89 -9.97 13.45
N THR A 174 -20.76 -9.55 14.01
CA THR A 174 -20.37 -8.13 14.14
C THR A 174 -19.22 -7.74 13.23
N HIS A 175 -18.29 -8.67 12.97
CA HIS A 175 -17.12 -8.41 12.13
C HIS A 175 -16.84 -9.64 11.25
N LEU A 176 -16.31 -9.37 10.06
CA LEU A 176 -15.85 -10.38 9.11
C LEU A 176 -14.42 -10.04 8.69
N TYR A 177 -13.45 -10.90 9.06
CA TYR A 177 -12.07 -10.79 8.58
C TYR A 177 -11.91 -11.56 7.27
N ILE A 178 -11.33 -10.88 6.27
CA ILE A 178 -11.11 -11.39 4.92
C ILE A 178 -9.60 -11.33 4.64
N PRO A 179 -8.90 -12.48 4.54
CA PRO A 179 -7.46 -12.53 4.29
C PRO A 179 -7.05 -12.16 2.86
N GLY A 180 -7.99 -12.21 1.92
CA GLY A 180 -7.77 -12.00 0.50
C GLY A 180 -8.51 -10.81 -0.07
N ALA A 181 -8.64 -10.78 -1.40
CA ALA A 181 -9.28 -9.68 -2.11
C ALA A 181 -10.81 -9.63 -1.89
N TYR A 182 -11.31 -8.43 -1.64
CA TYR A 182 -12.73 -8.09 -1.66
C TYR A 182 -13.01 -7.22 -2.89
N THR A 183 -13.44 -7.86 -3.97
CA THR A 183 -13.62 -7.19 -5.27
C THR A 183 -15.00 -6.57 -5.40
N SER A 184 -15.17 -5.64 -6.35
CA SER A 184 -16.49 -5.07 -6.66
C SER A 184 -17.51 -6.16 -7.03
N SER A 185 -17.09 -7.22 -7.72
CA SER A 185 -17.95 -8.36 -8.06
C SER A 185 -18.45 -9.11 -6.80
N VAL A 186 -17.57 -9.32 -5.82
CA VAL A 186 -17.94 -9.91 -4.52
C VAL A 186 -18.86 -8.97 -3.75
N ASN A 187 -18.57 -7.67 -3.73
CA ASN A 187 -19.41 -6.68 -3.06
C ASN A 187 -20.83 -6.62 -3.66
N ASN A 188 -20.96 -6.69 -4.98
CA ASN A 188 -22.27 -6.70 -5.64
C ASN A 188 -23.13 -7.91 -5.24
N ARG A 189 -22.49 -9.06 -4.96
CA ARG A 189 -23.20 -10.29 -4.55
C ARG A 189 -23.44 -10.36 -3.05
N LEU A 190 -22.49 -9.98 -2.23
CA LEU A 190 -22.53 -10.15 -0.77
C LEU A 190 -22.90 -8.88 0.00
N GLY A 191 -22.69 -7.69 -0.56
CA GLY A 191 -22.75 -6.42 0.18
C GLY A 191 -24.09 -6.21 0.90
N LYS A 192 -25.20 -6.63 0.31
CA LYS A 192 -26.53 -6.54 0.95
C LYS A 192 -26.65 -7.42 2.20
N HIS A 193 -26.02 -8.59 2.18
CA HIS A 193 -26.04 -9.57 3.27
C HIS A 193 -25.05 -9.24 4.37
N LEU A 194 -24.03 -8.43 4.05
CA LEU A 194 -22.99 -7.97 5.00
C LEU A 194 -23.34 -6.63 5.67
N LYS A 195 -24.53 -6.11 5.41
CA LYS A 195 -24.98 -4.84 6.01
C LYS A 195 -25.02 -4.95 7.53
N GLY A 196 -24.30 -4.05 8.20
CA GLY A 196 -24.18 -4.05 9.67
C GLY A 196 -23.00 -4.91 10.19
N ILE A 197 -22.28 -5.62 9.32
CA ILE A 197 -21.08 -6.37 9.67
C ILE A 197 -19.85 -5.53 9.27
N GLN A 198 -18.97 -5.26 10.22
CA GLN A 198 -17.72 -4.55 9.94
C GLN A 198 -16.74 -5.47 9.21
N LEU A 199 -16.28 -5.04 8.03
CA LEU A 199 -15.26 -5.76 7.27
C LEU A 199 -13.87 -5.41 7.81
N VAL A 200 -13.04 -6.44 8.01
CA VAL A 200 -11.66 -6.33 8.47
C VAL A 200 -10.77 -7.03 7.45
N PHE A 201 -9.76 -6.34 6.97
CA PHE A 201 -8.83 -6.87 5.98
C PHE A 201 -7.44 -7.04 6.58
N ARG A 202 -6.65 -7.91 5.95
CA ARG A 202 -5.24 -8.03 6.28
C ARG A 202 -4.51 -6.78 5.77
N HIS A 203 -3.73 -6.19 6.64
CA HIS A 203 -2.82 -5.08 6.32
C HIS A 203 -1.56 -5.59 5.65
#